data_79a6fbad61a496b209a3db8127095ed7
#
_entry.id   79a6fbad61a496b209a3db8127095ed7
#
_cell.length_a   1.000
_cell.length_b   1.000
_cell.length_c   1.000
_cell.angle_alpha   90.00
_cell.angle_beta   90.00
_cell.angle_gamma   90.00
#
_symmetry.space_group_name_H-M   'P 1'
#
loop_
_entity.id
_entity.type
_entity.pdbx_description
1 polymer ?
#
loop_
_entity_poly.entity_id
_entity_poly.type
_entity_poly.pdbx_seq_one_letter_code
_entity_poly.pdbx_strand_id
1 'polypeptide(L)'
;NITAATRKSYSDDLERLFWSLGAISVTVADGSNSPIFEPGYGEMPLWCSIHMTALFPDSLDISKIGDELRDNKYDLVGHEILADRVWEREWLKYFRPTRFGRRLWICPSGMDVSDIDAVTMKLDPGLAFGTGTHSTTRLCLEWLSEASLREESLLDFGCGSGVLSIAASLLGAADVM
;
A
#
# COMPACT_ATOMS: atom_id res chain seq x y z
N ASN A 1 4.85 -3.60 -17.98
CA ASN A 1 3.61 -4.22 -17.52
C ASN A 1 2.57 -4.27 -18.64
N ILE A 2 1.85 -5.37 -18.72
CA ILE A 2 0.70 -5.55 -19.62
C ILE A 2 -0.47 -6.04 -18.77
N THR A 3 -1.62 -5.37 -18.87
CA THR A 3 -2.83 -5.73 -18.12
C THR A 3 -3.91 -6.20 -19.07
N ALA A 4 -4.46 -7.38 -18.83
CA ALA A 4 -5.59 -7.92 -19.54
C ALA A 4 -6.77 -8.21 -18.60
N ALA A 5 -7.99 -8.06 -19.14
CA ALA A 5 -9.21 -8.40 -18.42
C ALA A 5 -9.63 -9.84 -18.70
N THR A 6 -10.12 -10.53 -17.68
CA THR A 6 -10.65 -11.88 -17.78
C THR A 6 -11.75 -12.14 -16.74
N ARG A 7 -12.41 -13.28 -16.87
CA ARG A 7 -13.32 -13.80 -15.84
C ARG A 7 -12.63 -14.87 -15.01
N LYS A 8 -13.12 -15.10 -13.81
CA LYS A 8 -12.61 -16.13 -12.90
C LYS A 8 -12.41 -17.50 -13.59
N SER A 9 -13.35 -17.90 -14.46
CA SER A 9 -13.30 -19.20 -15.16
C SER A 9 -12.16 -19.34 -16.16
N TYR A 10 -11.52 -18.25 -16.56
CA TYR A 10 -10.41 -18.22 -17.53
C TYR A 10 -9.13 -17.64 -16.93
N SER A 11 -9.09 -17.43 -15.61
CA SER A 11 -7.91 -16.85 -14.94
C SER A 11 -6.67 -17.72 -15.11
N ASP A 12 -6.81 -19.03 -14.90
CA ASP A 12 -5.70 -19.97 -15.01
C ASP A 12 -5.16 -20.10 -16.45
N ASP A 13 -6.05 -19.96 -17.44
CA ASP A 13 -5.67 -19.99 -18.86
C ASP A 13 -4.88 -18.74 -19.23
N LEU A 14 -5.33 -17.56 -18.80
CA LEU A 14 -4.63 -16.31 -19.03
C LEU A 14 -3.29 -16.27 -18.29
N GLU A 15 -3.25 -16.76 -17.05
CA GLU A 15 -2.00 -16.86 -16.30
C GLU A 15 -0.98 -17.74 -17.02
N ARG A 16 -1.40 -18.93 -17.46
CA ARG A 16 -0.54 -19.83 -18.25
C ARG A 16 -0.06 -19.19 -19.54
N LEU A 17 -0.93 -18.44 -20.22
CA LEU A 17 -0.56 -17.71 -21.44
C LEU A 17 0.54 -16.68 -21.13
N PHE A 18 0.39 -15.86 -20.09
CA PHE A 18 1.42 -14.89 -19.71
C PHE A 18 2.76 -15.55 -19.39
N TRP A 19 2.75 -16.65 -18.63
CA TRP A 19 3.97 -17.39 -18.34
C TRP A 19 4.62 -17.97 -19.62
N SER A 20 3.82 -18.50 -20.55
CA SER A 20 4.33 -19.05 -21.81
C SER A 20 4.93 -17.96 -22.72
N LEU A 21 4.48 -16.73 -22.61
CA LEU A 21 4.99 -15.57 -23.33
C LEU A 21 6.23 -14.96 -22.67
N GLY A 22 6.68 -15.50 -21.53
CA GLY A 22 7.90 -15.07 -20.87
C GLY A 22 7.70 -14.00 -19.82
N ALA A 23 6.53 -13.95 -19.16
CA ALA A 23 6.31 -13.08 -18.01
C ALA A 23 7.30 -13.38 -16.88
N ILE A 24 7.77 -12.34 -16.19
CA ILE A 24 8.60 -12.41 -14.98
C ILE A 24 7.72 -12.55 -13.73
N SER A 25 6.57 -11.90 -13.73
CA SER A 25 5.58 -12.00 -12.67
C SER A 25 4.18 -11.81 -13.22
N VAL A 26 3.20 -12.40 -12.53
CA VAL A 26 1.77 -12.22 -12.84
C VAL A 26 1.07 -11.84 -11.55
N THR A 27 0.25 -10.79 -11.61
CA THR A 27 -0.51 -10.25 -10.47
C THR A 27 -1.99 -10.21 -10.83
N VAL A 28 -2.83 -10.59 -9.88
CA VAL A 28 -4.29 -10.61 -10.03
C VAL A 28 -4.91 -9.51 -9.18
N ALA A 29 -5.82 -8.75 -9.77
CA ALA A 29 -6.56 -7.68 -9.10
C ALA A 29 -8.04 -7.73 -9.44
N ASP A 30 -8.87 -7.05 -8.61
CA ASP A 30 -10.29 -6.87 -8.87
C ASP A 30 -10.50 -6.04 -10.14
N GLY A 31 -11.27 -6.55 -11.07
CA GLY A 31 -11.67 -5.86 -12.31
C GLY A 31 -13.03 -5.16 -12.22
N SER A 32 -13.74 -5.26 -11.08
CA SER A 32 -15.13 -4.81 -10.94
C SER A 32 -15.39 -3.91 -9.74
N ASN A 33 -14.36 -3.54 -8.98
CA ASN A 33 -14.47 -2.80 -7.71
C ASN A 33 -15.43 -3.49 -6.70
N SER A 34 -15.26 -4.81 -6.56
CA SER A 34 -16.06 -5.65 -5.67
C SER A 34 -15.15 -6.25 -4.60
N PRO A 35 -14.84 -5.51 -3.52
CA PRO A 35 -13.87 -5.96 -2.54
C PRO A 35 -14.31 -7.27 -1.88
N ILE A 36 -13.36 -8.18 -1.67
CA ILE A 36 -13.55 -9.40 -0.89
C ILE A 36 -13.11 -9.08 0.53
N PHE A 37 -14.08 -9.05 1.45
CA PHE A 37 -13.83 -8.90 2.88
C PHE A 37 -13.76 -10.30 3.50
N GLU A 38 -12.85 -10.55 4.38
CA GLU A 38 -12.74 -11.74 5.25
C GLU A 38 -13.18 -13.08 4.59
N PRO A 39 -12.39 -13.65 3.69
CA PRO A 39 -12.67 -14.98 3.16
C PRO A 39 -12.68 -16.02 4.29
N GLY A 40 -13.48 -17.08 4.16
CA GLY A 40 -13.50 -18.18 5.10
C GLY A 40 -12.14 -18.87 5.24
N TYR A 41 -11.97 -19.62 6.32
CA TYR A 41 -10.72 -20.33 6.59
C TYR A 41 -10.37 -21.29 5.43
N GLY A 42 -9.19 -21.09 4.83
CA GLY A 42 -8.72 -21.89 3.70
C GLY A 42 -9.33 -21.51 2.34
N GLU A 43 -10.20 -20.53 2.28
CA GLU A 43 -10.72 -20.01 1.02
C GLU A 43 -9.78 -18.98 0.40
N MET A 44 -9.59 -19.10 -0.91
CA MET A 44 -8.89 -18.09 -1.73
C MET A 44 -9.85 -17.64 -2.85
N PRO A 45 -10.88 -16.86 -2.51
CA PRO A 45 -11.84 -16.43 -3.50
C PRO A 45 -11.21 -15.46 -4.49
N LEU A 46 -11.52 -15.63 -5.78
CA LEU A 46 -11.21 -14.67 -6.83
C LEU A 46 -12.47 -13.90 -7.23
N TRP A 47 -12.28 -12.67 -7.67
CA TRP A 47 -13.35 -11.83 -8.23
C TRP A 47 -13.95 -12.44 -9.51
N CYS A 48 -15.23 -12.14 -9.77
CA CYS A 48 -15.89 -12.59 -11.00
C CYS A 48 -15.27 -11.97 -12.26
N SER A 49 -14.88 -10.69 -12.15
CA SER A 49 -14.10 -9.96 -13.14
C SER A 49 -12.70 -9.70 -12.59
N ILE A 50 -11.69 -9.96 -13.37
CA ILE A 50 -10.30 -9.94 -12.98
C ILE A 50 -9.51 -9.07 -13.95
N HIS A 51 -8.67 -8.20 -13.41
CA HIS A 51 -7.55 -7.61 -14.12
C HIS A 51 -6.28 -8.40 -13.77
N MET A 52 -5.64 -8.96 -14.76
CA MET A 52 -4.39 -9.68 -14.60
C MET A 52 -3.28 -8.89 -15.26
N THR A 53 -2.27 -8.51 -14.46
CA THR A 53 -1.13 -7.72 -14.90
C THR A 53 0.12 -8.58 -14.90
N ALA A 54 0.78 -8.67 -16.03
CA ALA A 54 2.04 -9.39 -16.19
C ALA A 54 3.19 -8.43 -16.45
N LEU A 55 4.32 -8.66 -15.79
CA LEU A 55 5.57 -7.97 -16.02
C LEU A 55 6.40 -8.76 -17.02
N PHE A 56 6.90 -8.09 -18.05
CA PHE A 56 7.76 -8.67 -19.06
C PHE A 56 9.11 -7.96 -19.13
N PRO A 57 10.19 -8.64 -19.56
CA PRO A 57 11.43 -7.97 -19.91
C PRO A 57 11.22 -6.92 -21.02
N ASP A 58 11.99 -5.84 -21.00
CA ASP A 58 11.95 -4.78 -22.01
C ASP A 58 12.35 -5.25 -23.42
N SER A 59 13.05 -6.37 -23.50
CA SER A 59 13.42 -7.00 -24.77
C SER A 59 12.27 -7.64 -25.54
N LEU A 60 11.10 -7.81 -24.92
CA LEU A 60 9.93 -8.41 -25.55
C LEU A 60 9.10 -7.35 -26.29
N ASP A 61 8.66 -7.73 -27.49
CA ASP A 61 7.79 -6.89 -28.31
C ASP A 61 6.35 -6.89 -27.78
N ILE A 62 5.90 -5.77 -27.24
CA ILE A 62 4.55 -5.56 -26.71
C ILE A 62 3.47 -5.88 -27.77
N SER A 63 3.74 -5.57 -29.03
CA SER A 63 2.77 -5.83 -30.13
C SER A 63 2.48 -7.30 -30.26
N LYS A 64 3.50 -8.15 -30.18
CA LYS A 64 3.32 -9.62 -30.24
C LYS A 64 2.51 -10.16 -29.07
N ILE A 65 2.74 -9.64 -27.87
CA ILE A 65 1.97 -10.03 -26.68
C ILE A 65 0.50 -9.60 -26.87
N GLY A 66 0.27 -8.40 -27.39
CA GLY A 66 -1.07 -7.89 -27.67
C GLY A 66 -1.80 -8.73 -28.73
N ASP A 67 -1.10 -9.21 -29.76
CA ASP A 67 -1.66 -10.09 -30.79
C ASP A 67 -2.03 -11.45 -30.19
N GLU A 68 -1.15 -12.06 -29.40
CA GLU A 68 -1.43 -13.33 -28.71
C GLU A 68 -2.63 -13.23 -27.76
N LEU A 69 -2.76 -12.12 -27.00
CA LEU A 69 -3.92 -11.89 -26.16
C LEU A 69 -5.21 -11.82 -26.99
N ARG A 70 -5.18 -11.12 -28.12
CA ARG A 70 -6.34 -10.97 -29.02
C ARG A 70 -6.73 -12.30 -29.65
N ASP A 71 -5.76 -13.09 -30.11
CA ASP A 71 -5.99 -14.39 -30.71
C ASP A 71 -6.60 -15.38 -29.71
N ASN A 72 -6.27 -15.25 -28.43
CA ASN A 72 -6.86 -16.02 -27.35
C ASN A 72 -8.12 -15.35 -26.73
N LYS A 73 -8.66 -14.29 -27.35
CA LYS A 73 -9.88 -13.60 -26.96
C LYS A 73 -9.83 -12.93 -25.57
N TYR A 74 -8.67 -12.45 -25.17
CA TYR A 74 -8.51 -11.61 -23.98
C TYR A 74 -8.48 -10.14 -24.34
N ASP A 75 -9.12 -9.32 -23.52
CA ASP A 75 -9.16 -7.88 -23.72
C ASP A 75 -7.94 -7.22 -23.09
N LEU A 76 -7.10 -6.59 -23.90
CA LEU A 76 -6.01 -5.75 -23.42
C LEU A 76 -6.58 -4.48 -22.78
N VAL A 77 -6.38 -4.33 -21.48
CA VAL A 77 -6.82 -3.15 -20.71
C VAL A 77 -5.81 -2.00 -20.84
N GLY A 78 -4.52 -2.33 -20.85
CA GLY A 78 -3.46 -1.33 -20.99
C GLY A 78 -2.07 -1.93 -20.88
N HIS A 79 -1.09 -1.09 -21.16
CA HIS A 79 0.32 -1.39 -20.93
C HIS A 79 1.05 -0.18 -20.34
N GLU A 80 2.08 -0.43 -19.57
CA GLU A 80 2.92 0.58 -18.97
C GLU A 80 4.39 0.15 -19.06
N ILE A 81 5.25 1.08 -19.48
CA ILE A 81 6.69 0.87 -19.44
C ILE A 81 7.18 1.32 -18.07
N LEU A 82 7.69 0.38 -17.29
CA LEU A 82 8.31 0.67 -16.00
C LEU A 82 9.77 1.07 -16.25
N ALA A 83 10.05 2.36 -16.09
CA ALA A 83 11.43 2.84 -16.09
C ALA A 83 12.17 2.28 -14.86
N ASP A 84 13.42 1.89 -15.04
CA ASP A 84 14.28 1.52 -13.92
C ASP A 84 14.49 2.73 -13.01
N ARG A 85 14.10 2.59 -11.74
CA ARG A 85 14.14 3.64 -10.73
C ARG A 85 14.60 3.07 -9.40
N VAL A 86 15.15 3.92 -8.55
CA VAL A 86 15.41 3.60 -7.15
C VAL A 86 14.07 3.61 -6.40
N TRP A 87 13.32 2.52 -6.54
CA TRP A 87 11.96 2.35 -6.01
C TRP A 87 11.88 2.57 -4.49
N GLU A 88 12.97 2.28 -3.78
CA GLU A 88 13.08 2.46 -2.33
C GLU A 88 12.82 3.90 -1.86
N ARG A 89 12.94 4.88 -2.77
CA ARG A 89 12.76 6.30 -2.46
C ARG A 89 11.62 6.99 -3.22
N GLU A 90 11.01 6.32 -4.19
CA GLU A 90 9.96 6.94 -5.01
C GLU A 90 8.74 7.37 -4.17
N TRP A 91 8.35 6.58 -3.21
CA TRP A 91 7.23 6.88 -2.32
C TRP A 91 7.51 8.06 -1.37
N LEU A 92 8.78 8.37 -1.05
CA LEU A 92 9.15 9.56 -0.25
C LEU A 92 8.65 10.86 -0.89
N LYS A 93 8.54 10.92 -2.21
CA LYS A 93 8.05 12.09 -2.94
C LYS A 93 6.58 12.43 -2.63
N TYR A 94 5.82 11.43 -2.19
CA TYR A 94 4.41 11.57 -1.88
C TYR A 94 4.15 11.76 -0.38
N PHE A 95 5.18 11.57 0.44
CA PHE A 95 5.05 11.72 1.88
C PHE A 95 5.09 13.21 2.25
N ARG A 96 4.04 13.65 2.92
CA ARG A 96 3.86 15.05 3.31
C ARG A 96 3.57 15.12 4.80
N PRO A 97 3.87 16.24 5.48
CA PRO A 97 3.41 16.47 6.83
C PRO A 97 1.91 16.19 6.94
N THR A 98 1.55 15.27 7.81
CA THR A 98 0.17 14.81 7.99
C THR A 98 -0.27 15.08 9.41
N ARG A 99 -1.46 15.70 9.57
CA ARG A 99 -2.05 16.03 10.86
C ARG A 99 -2.96 14.89 11.33
N PHE A 100 -2.88 14.59 12.63
CA PHE A 100 -3.72 13.66 13.34
C PHE A 100 -4.39 14.35 14.52
N GLY A 101 -5.70 14.44 14.51
CA GLY A 101 -6.47 15.17 15.52
C GLY A 101 -6.09 16.64 15.62
N ARG A 102 -5.93 17.16 16.84
CA ARG A 102 -5.81 18.61 17.09
C ARG A 102 -4.41 19.15 16.86
N ARG A 103 -3.37 18.50 17.36
CA ARG A 103 -2.01 19.05 17.42
C ARG A 103 -0.89 18.11 17.02
N LEU A 104 -1.17 16.79 16.84
CA LEU A 104 -0.16 15.84 16.46
C LEU A 104 0.10 15.88 14.96
N TRP A 105 1.37 15.97 14.59
CA TRP A 105 1.82 15.94 13.21
C TRP A 105 2.91 14.89 13.03
N ILE A 106 2.83 14.14 11.96
CA ILE A 106 3.90 13.29 11.48
C ILE A 106 4.52 13.96 10.26
N CYS A 107 5.80 14.23 10.33
CA CYS A 107 6.54 14.93 9.29
C CYS A 107 7.73 14.10 8.82
N PRO A 108 7.97 14.02 7.50
CA PRO A 108 9.24 13.51 6.97
C PRO A 108 10.42 14.32 7.49
N SER A 109 11.60 13.69 7.56
CA SER A 109 12.85 14.41 7.81
C SER A 109 13.06 15.51 6.76
N GLY A 110 13.49 16.68 7.20
CA GLY A 110 13.69 17.83 6.32
C GLY A 110 12.44 18.65 5.97
N MET A 111 11.26 18.29 6.50
CA MET A 111 10.04 19.10 6.42
C MET A 111 9.63 19.60 7.81
N ASP A 112 9.05 20.79 7.88
CA ASP A 112 8.56 21.38 9.13
C ASP A 112 7.11 21.84 8.98
N VAL A 113 6.44 22.01 10.12
CA VAL A 113 5.07 22.52 10.23
C VAL A 113 5.13 23.90 10.84
N SER A 114 4.40 24.83 10.27
CA SER A 114 4.33 26.22 10.75
C SER A 114 3.35 26.45 11.92
N ASP A 115 2.71 25.39 12.42
CA ASP A 115 1.75 25.47 13.52
C ASP A 115 2.52 25.53 14.86
N ILE A 116 2.35 26.62 15.62
CA ILE A 116 3.08 26.85 16.89
C ILE A 116 2.69 25.87 17.99
N ASP A 117 1.47 25.34 17.93
CA ASP A 117 0.93 24.37 18.89
C ASP A 117 1.17 22.91 18.45
N ALA A 118 1.86 22.72 17.34
CA ALA A 118 2.11 21.39 16.79
C ALA A 118 3.05 20.56 17.69
N VAL A 119 2.61 19.37 18.02
CA VAL A 119 3.46 18.29 18.51
C VAL A 119 3.93 17.50 17.30
N THR A 120 5.18 17.69 16.91
CA THR A 120 5.71 17.14 15.68
C THR A 120 6.58 15.92 15.94
N MET A 121 6.22 14.81 15.33
CA MET A 121 7.04 13.60 15.26
C MET A 121 7.73 13.52 13.90
N LYS A 122 9.06 13.46 13.89
CA LYS A 122 9.84 13.21 12.67
C LYS A 122 9.86 11.70 12.42
N LEU A 123 9.31 11.30 11.29
CA LEU A 123 9.24 9.90 10.89
C LEU A 123 9.43 9.80 9.38
N ASP A 124 10.50 9.12 9.00
CA ASP A 124 10.69 8.71 7.63
C ASP A 124 10.09 7.32 7.46
N PRO A 125 9.15 7.15 6.54
CA PRO A 125 8.59 5.85 6.27
C PRO A 125 9.71 4.89 5.85
N GLY A 126 9.80 3.78 6.54
CA GLY A 126 10.73 2.70 6.28
C GLY A 126 10.01 1.44 5.81
N LEU A 127 10.74 0.35 5.77
CA LEU A 127 10.20 -0.99 5.48
C LEU A 127 9.34 -1.54 6.63
N ALA A 128 9.32 -0.87 7.80
CA ALA A 128 8.53 -1.28 8.95
C ALA A 128 7.08 -0.84 8.83
N PHE A 129 6.16 -1.69 9.26
CA PHE A 129 4.74 -1.36 9.39
C PHE A 129 4.54 -0.22 10.41
N GLY A 130 3.60 0.69 10.14
CA GLY A 130 3.27 1.75 11.11
C GLY A 130 3.73 3.16 10.69
N THR A 131 3.68 3.47 9.40
CA THR A 131 3.98 4.82 8.86
C THR A 131 2.89 5.86 9.18
N GLY A 132 1.83 5.48 9.90
CA GLY A 132 0.66 6.34 10.14
C GLY A 132 -0.37 6.37 9.00
N THR A 133 -0.04 5.81 7.84
CA THR A 133 -0.92 5.83 6.66
C THR A 133 -2.03 4.78 6.69
N HIS A 134 -1.84 3.68 7.45
CA HIS A 134 -2.88 2.66 7.60
C HIS A 134 -4.05 3.22 8.44
N SER A 135 -5.28 2.92 8.04
CA SER A 135 -6.49 3.47 8.68
C SER A 135 -6.57 3.18 10.18
N THR A 136 -6.17 1.99 10.63
CA THR A 136 -6.16 1.64 12.06
C THR A 136 -5.14 2.45 12.84
N THR A 137 -3.92 2.60 12.33
CA THR A 137 -2.87 3.43 12.93
C THR A 137 -3.31 4.89 13.01
N ARG A 138 -3.95 5.37 11.94
CA ARG A 138 -4.50 6.74 11.90
C ARG A 138 -5.53 6.97 13.01
N LEU A 139 -6.49 6.07 13.18
CA LEU A 139 -7.52 6.18 14.24
C LEU A 139 -6.89 6.20 15.63
N CYS A 140 -5.87 5.36 15.89
CA CYS A 140 -5.15 5.36 17.15
C CYS A 140 -4.42 6.69 17.39
N LEU A 141 -3.74 7.24 16.37
CA LEU A 141 -3.05 8.54 16.47
C LEU A 141 -4.03 9.69 16.71
N GLU A 142 -5.17 9.69 16.04
CA GLU A 142 -6.23 10.68 16.24
C GLU A 142 -6.76 10.60 17.68
N TRP A 143 -7.02 9.39 18.19
CA TRP A 143 -7.45 9.18 19.57
C TRP A 143 -6.40 9.67 20.57
N LEU A 144 -5.12 9.31 20.39
CA LEU A 144 -4.03 9.77 21.26
C LEU A 144 -3.92 11.30 21.28
N SER A 145 -4.13 11.95 20.14
CA SER A 145 -4.09 13.42 20.02
C SER A 145 -5.19 14.13 20.82
N GLU A 146 -6.33 13.47 21.04
CA GLU A 146 -7.47 14.01 21.78
C GLU A 146 -7.47 13.58 23.26
N ALA A 147 -6.80 12.48 23.59
CA ALA A 147 -6.76 11.94 24.94
C ALA A 147 -5.94 12.82 25.90
N SER A 148 -6.34 12.85 27.18
CA SER A 148 -5.54 13.42 28.24
C SER A 148 -4.56 12.36 28.76
N LEU A 149 -3.33 12.40 28.26
CA LEU A 149 -2.30 11.40 28.58
C LEU A 149 -1.44 11.77 29.78
N ARG A 150 -1.68 12.93 30.38
CA ARG A 150 -0.90 13.41 31.52
C ARG A 150 -1.08 12.46 32.71
N GLU A 151 0.05 11.97 33.25
CA GLU A 151 0.09 11.00 34.35
C GLU A 151 -0.42 9.59 34.02
N GLU A 152 -0.76 9.33 32.74
CA GLU A 152 -1.17 8.00 32.29
C GLU A 152 0.02 7.15 31.82
N SER A 153 -0.07 5.84 32.06
CA SER A 153 0.85 4.84 31.50
C SER A 153 0.20 4.17 30.30
N LEU A 154 0.97 3.98 29.23
CA LEU A 154 0.48 3.39 27.98
C LEU A 154 1.33 2.17 27.62
N LEU A 155 0.67 1.08 27.26
CA LEU A 155 1.29 -0.11 26.70
C LEU A 155 0.96 -0.21 25.20
N ASP A 156 1.99 -0.21 24.36
CA ASP A 156 1.89 -0.41 22.91
C ASP A 156 2.25 -1.86 22.56
N PHE A 157 1.25 -2.74 22.64
CA PHE A 157 1.44 -4.15 22.37
C PHE A 157 1.51 -4.44 20.87
N GLY A 158 2.68 -4.87 20.40
CA GLY A 158 2.94 -5.06 18.95
C GLY A 158 3.33 -3.76 18.26
N CYS A 159 4.16 -2.95 18.90
CA CYS A 159 4.48 -1.56 18.55
C CYS A 159 4.96 -1.33 17.10
N GLY A 160 5.45 -2.33 16.39
CA GLY A 160 5.98 -2.19 15.01
C GLY A 160 7.08 -1.12 14.94
N SER A 161 6.82 -0.02 14.25
CA SER A 161 7.73 1.12 14.16
C SER A 161 7.81 1.95 15.47
N GLY A 162 6.97 1.66 16.46
CA GLY A 162 6.83 2.45 17.67
C GLY A 162 6.10 3.79 17.47
N VAL A 163 5.40 3.98 16.36
CA VAL A 163 4.75 5.25 16.04
C VAL A 163 3.74 5.69 17.10
N LEU A 164 2.97 4.75 17.66
CA LEU A 164 2.00 5.05 18.72
C LEU A 164 2.69 5.36 20.05
N SER A 165 3.71 4.60 20.40
CA SER A 165 4.54 4.84 21.60
C SER A 165 5.21 6.21 21.57
N ILE A 166 5.83 6.56 20.44
CA ILE A 166 6.49 7.86 20.25
C ILE A 166 5.45 8.99 20.34
N ALA A 167 4.30 8.82 19.67
CA ALA A 167 3.21 9.80 19.71
C ALA A 167 2.70 10.01 21.15
N ALA A 168 2.45 8.93 21.89
CA ALA A 168 1.99 9.00 23.28
C ALA A 168 2.99 9.75 24.18
N SER A 169 4.28 9.44 24.05
CA SER A 169 5.34 10.11 24.78
C SER A 169 5.41 11.60 24.47
N LEU A 170 5.37 11.98 23.20
CA LEU A 170 5.37 13.37 22.75
C LEU A 170 4.12 14.14 23.21
N LEU A 171 2.98 13.46 23.35
CA LEU A 171 1.72 14.02 23.81
C LEU A 171 1.62 14.12 25.33
N GLY A 172 2.61 13.60 26.07
CA GLY A 172 2.77 13.80 27.50
C GLY A 172 2.38 12.62 28.38
N ALA A 173 2.34 11.40 27.84
CA ALA A 173 2.22 10.19 28.66
C ALA A 173 3.37 10.10 29.68
N ALA A 174 3.06 9.67 30.91
CA ALA A 174 4.04 9.58 31.98
C ALA A 174 4.99 8.39 31.78
N ASP A 175 4.47 7.30 31.25
CA ASP A 175 5.23 6.09 30.97
C ASP A 175 4.70 5.41 29.71
N VAL A 176 5.59 4.87 28.87
CA VAL A 176 5.23 4.18 27.63
C VAL A 176 6.07 2.90 27.51
N MET A 177 5.40 1.77 27.40
CA MET A 177 6.00 0.44 27.35
C MET A 177 5.64 -0.26 26.03
#